data_552c992ee30c08fd2782c01f5cbd43f6
#
_entry.id   552c992ee30c08fd2782c01f5cbd43f6
#
_cell.length_a   1.000
_cell.length_b   1.000
_cell.length_c   1.000
_cell.angle_alpha   90.00
_cell.angle_beta   90.00
_cell.angle_gamma   90.00
#
_symmetry.space_group_name_H-M   'P 1'
#
loop_
_entity.id
_entity.type
_entity.pdbx_description
1 polymer ?
#
loop_
_entity_poly.entity_id
_entity_poly.type
_entity_poly.pdbx_seq_one_letter_code
_entity_poly.pdbx_strand_id
1 'polypeptide(L)'
;EMIVFDRFAWSSFVVISAITVTLPVVIFFRPVLFVLGPALLLALFVFVLSFISLGYDAKTIADVAEYDLPVEDEAGGFTDERIVQIDAALDRWCEMGGYKDSVASLATLSESISVPRKELTRYFKCSLNVTFRVWLSDIRFEKAKQMLKANKNYSIDAISADCGFVSHTQLYRLFKQNTGMSPGQWRDSVSCHQPEPCADGPSQ
;
A
#
# COMPACT_ATOMS: atom_id res chain seq x y z
N GLU A 1 -68.12 3.33 0.77
CA GLU A 1 -67.68 2.12 0.04
C GLU A 1 -67.24 2.44 -1.43
N MET A 2 -67.92 3.38 -2.10
CA MET A 2 -67.59 3.78 -3.49
C MET A 2 -66.20 4.38 -3.67
N ILE A 3 -65.69 5.14 -2.73
CA ILE A 3 -64.37 5.82 -2.78
C ILE A 3 -63.20 4.80 -2.67
N VAL A 4 -63.39 3.70 -1.93
CA VAL A 4 -62.34 2.67 -1.79
C VAL A 4 -62.24 1.83 -3.06
N PHE A 5 -63.37 1.59 -3.72
CA PHE A 5 -63.42 0.85 -4.98
C PHE A 5 -62.75 1.62 -6.13
N ASP A 6 -62.93 2.93 -6.19
CA ASP A 6 -62.33 3.82 -7.17
C ASP A 6 -60.79 3.86 -7.02
N ARG A 7 -60.30 3.92 -5.79
CA ARG A 7 -58.85 3.93 -5.52
C ARG A 7 -58.19 2.56 -5.86
N PHE A 8 -58.93 1.45 -5.64
CA PHE A 8 -58.45 0.12 -6.00
C PHE A 8 -58.43 -0.08 -7.51
N ALA A 9 -59.43 0.37 -8.23
CA ALA A 9 -59.49 0.34 -9.69
C ALA A 9 -58.38 1.20 -10.32
N TRP A 10 -58.11 2.37 -9.78
CA TRP A 10 -57.04 3.25 -10.24
C TRP A 10 -55.65 2.66 -10.02
N SER A 11 -55.39 2.10 -8.85
CA SER A 11 -54.10 1.44 -8.55
C SER A 11 -53.84 0.22 -9.43
N SER A 12 -54.91 -0.58 -9.68
CA SER A 12 -54.85 -1.73 -10.59
C SER A 12 -54.57 -1.30 -12.04
N PHE A 13 -55.20 -0.21 -12.51
CA PHE A 13 -54.96 0.33 -13.84
C PHE A 13 -53.51 0.85 -14.03
N VAL A 14 -52.95 1.53 -13.02
CA VAL A 14 -51.55 2.02 -13.05
C VAL A 14 -50.57 0.87 -13.08
N VAL A 15 -50.79 -0.20 -12.27
CA VAL A 15 -49.92 -1.38 -12.25
C VAL A 15 -49.96 -2.12 -13.60
N ILE A 16 -51.15 -2.36 -14.16
CA ILE A 16 -51.31 -3.02 -15.47
C ILE A 16 -50.65 -2.19 -16.58
N SER A 17 -50.83 -0.88 -16.59
CA SER A 17 -50.20 0.04 -17.54
C SER A 17 -48.69 0.02 -17.43
N ALA A 18 -48.14 0.05 -16.20
CA ALA A 18 -46.70 -0.04 -15.97
C ALA A 18 -46.12 -1.38 -16.51
N ILE A 19 -46.77 -2.51 -16.24
CA ILE A 19 -46.37 -3.84 -16.74
C ILE A 19 -46.42 -3.89 -18.27
N THR A 20 -47.49 -3.33 -18.88
CA THR A 20 -47.69 -3.33 -20.33
C THR A 20 -46.61 -2.53 -21.07
N VAL A 21 -46.10 -1.45 -20.44
CA VAL A 21 -45.03 -0.65 -21.04
C VAL A 21 -43.63 -1.25 -20.76
N THR A 22 -43.41 -1.79 -19.56
CA THR A 22 -42.08 -2.33 -19.20
C THR A 22 -41.77 -3.67 -19.89
N LEU A 23 -42.79 -4.51 -20.11
CA LEU A 23 -42.61 -5.85 -20.67
C LEU A 23 -42.06 -5.83 -22.13
N PRO A 24 -42.58 -5.05 -23.07
CA PRO A 24 -42.02 -4.91 -24.41
C PRO A 24 -40.64 -4.25 -24.42
N VAL A 25 -40.39 -3.30 -23.51
CA VAL A 25 -39.06 -2.68 -23.37
C VAL A 25 -38.05 -3.71 -22.93
N VAL A 26 -38.36 -4.53 -21.93
CA VAL A 26 -37.47 -5.60 -21.45
C VAL A 26 -37.24 -6.66 -22.56
N ILE A 27 -38.28 -7.04 -23.30
CA ILE A 27 -38.16 -8.03 -24.39
C ILE A 27 -37.32 -7.48 -25.55
N PHE A 28 -37.50 -6.22 -25.92
CA PHE A 28 -36.74 -5.56 -26.98
C PHE A 28 -35.26 -5.36 -26.63
N PHE A 29 -34.96 -5.02 -25.38
CA PHE A 29 -33.59 -4.82 -24.91
C PHE A 29 -32.90 -6.12 -24.48
N ARG A 30 -33.64 -7.22 -24.34
CA ARG A 30 -33.08 -8.51 -23.91
C ARG A 30 -31.88 -9.01 -24.75
N PRO A 31 -31.88 -9.01 -26.09
CA PRO A 31 -30.73 -9.41 -26.88
C PRO A 31 -29.56 -8.45 -26.72
N VAL A 32 -29.84 -7.16 -26.60
CA VAL A 32 -28.81 -6.12 -26.38
C VAL A 32 -28.18 -6.29 -25.00
N LEU A 33 -28.97 -6.55 -23.95
CA LEU A 33 -28.50 -6.79 -22.61
C LEU A 33 -27.68 -8.08 -22.50
N PHE A 34 -28.08 -9.13 -23.28
CA PHE A 34 -27.39 -10.42 -23.30
C PHE A 34 -26.01 -10.34 -23.95
N VAL A 35 -25.80 -9.44 -24.89
CA VAL A 35 -24.51 -9.21 -25.58
C VAL A 35 -23.67 -8.17 -24.84
N LEU A 36 -24.27 -7.04 -24.42
CA LEU A 36 -23.56 -5.95 -23.76
C LEU A 36 -23.22 -6.25 -22.29
N GLY A 37 -24.06 -7.03 -21.58
CA GLY A 37 -23.85 -7.37 -20.18
C GLY A 37 -22.52 -8.10 -19.94
N PRO A 38 -22.25 -9.23 -20.63
CA PRO A 38 -20.97 -9.92 -20.51
C PRO A 38 -19.79 -9.08 -20.97
N ALA A 39 -19.94 -8.27 -22.02
CA ALA A 39 -18.88 -7.38 -22.51
C ALA A 39 -18.52 -6.29 -21.48
N LEU A 40 -19.52 -5.70 -20.83
CA LEU A 40 -19.33 -4.72 -19.76
C LEU A 40 -18.68 -5.35 -18.52
N LEU A 41 -19.09 -6.56 -18.12
CA LEU A 41 -18.48 -7.29 -17.02
C LEU A 41 -17.02 -7.64 -17.31
N LEU A 42 -16.73 -8.06 -18.54
CA LEU A 42 -15.37 -8.37 -18.97
C LEU A 42 -14.50 -7.11 -18.99
N ALA A 43 -15.02 -6.00 -19.49
CA ALA A 43 -14.34 -4.72 -19.50
C ALA A 43 -14.07 -4.22 -18.06
N LEU A 44 -15.04 -4.35 -17.15
CA LEU A 44 -14.89 -4.02 -15.75
C LEU A 44 -13.85 -4.93 -15.07
N PHE A 45 -13.87 -6.22 -15.36
CA PHE A 45 -12.90 -7.18 -14.85
C PHE A 45 -11.47 -6.85 -15.31
N VAL A 46 -11.28 -6.58 -16.60
CA VAL A 46 -9.99 -6.15 -17.17
C VAL A 46 -9.54 -4.82 -16.56
N PHE A 47 -10.46 -3.88 -16.38
CA PHE A 47 -10.18 -2.60 -15.72
C PHE A 47 -9.71 -2.79 -14.28
N VAL A 48 -10.41 -3.63 -13.50
CA VAL A 48 -10.02 -3.94 -12.11
C VAL A 48 -8.67 -4.65 -12.06
N LEU A 49 -8.44 -5.63 -12.93
CA LEU A 49 -7.13 -6.30 -13.01
C LEU A 49 -6.01 -5.34 -13.40
N SER A 50 -6.27 -4.45 -14.37
CA SER A 50 -5.32 -3.41 -14.79
C SER A 50 -5.04 -2.44 -13.64
N PHE A 51 -6.08 -2.05 -12.89
CA PHE A 51 -5.95 -1.17 -11.72
C PHE A 51 -5.11 -1.82 -10.60
N ILE A 52 -5.34 -3.10 -10.33
CA ILE A 52 -4.55 -3.88 -9.36
C ILE A 52 -3.11 -4.07 -9.86
N SER A 53 -2.94 -4.36 -11.16
CA SER A 53 -1.64 -4.62 -11.78
C SER A 53 -0.76 -3.36 -11.87
N LEU A 54 -1.37 -2.19 -12.08
CA LEU A 54 -0.68 -0.90 -12.06
C LEU A 54 -0.24 -0.49 -10.64
N GLY A 55 -0.67 -1.24 -9.60
CA GLY A 55 -0.29 -0.98 -8.21
C GLY A 55 -0.68 0.43 -7.75
N TYR A 56 -1.83 0.89 -8.21
CA TYR A 56 -2.41 2.14 -7.76
C TYR A 56 -2.77 2.00 -6.28
N ASP A 57 -1.77 2.24 -5.45
CA ASP A 57 -1.98 2.38 -4.02
C ASP A 57 -2.62 3.75 -3.81
N ALA A 58 -3.91 3.78 -3.46
CA ALA A 58 -4.61 5.03 -3.16
C ALA A 58 -3.91 5.81 -2.04
N LYS A 59 -3.13 5.12 -1.20
CA LYS A 59 -2.22 5.71 -0.22
C LYS A 59 -1.08 6.48 -0.88
N THR A 60 -0.55 6.02 -2.03
CA THR A 60 0.52 6.73 -2.76
C THR A 60 0.03 8.10 -3.26
N ILE A 61 -1.23 8.20 -3.68
CA ILE A 61 -1.82 9.48 -4.13
C ILE A 61 -2.04 10.42 -2.93
N ALA A 62 -2.49 9.91 -1.79
CA ALA A 62 -2.67 10.71 -0.58
C ALA A 62 -1.35 11.29 -0.07
N ASP A 63 -0.26 10.54 -0.17
CA ASP A 63 1.06 11.01 0.28
C ASP A 63 1.74 11.96 -0.72
N VAL A 64 1.47 11.79 -2.03
CA VAL A 64 1.90 12.78 -3.04
C VAL A 64 1.17 14.10 -2.81
N ALA A 65 -0.13 14.06 -2.52
CA ALA A 65 -0.89 15.26 -2.16
C ALA A 65 -0.40 15.90 -0.85
N GLU A 66 0.13 15.13 0.09
CA GLU A 66 0.71 15.64 1.33
C GLU A 66 2.10 16.27 1.12
N TYR A 67 2.85 15.78 0.13
CA TYR A 67 4.15 16.37 -0.25
C TYR A 67 4.00 17.74 -0.92
N ASP A 68 2.89 17.97 -1.63
CA ASP A 68 2.57 19.23 -2.32
C ASP A 68 1.91 20.29 -1.42
N LEU A 69 1.65 20.01 -0.15
CA LEU A 69 1.23 21.06 0.77
C LEU A 69 2.36 22.10 0.82
N PRO A 70 2.06 23.38 0.52
CA PRO A 70 3.05 24.43 0.65
C PRO A 70 3.52 24.44 2.09
N VAL A 71 4.77 24.03 2.31
CA VAL A 71 5.45 24.33 3.55
C VAL A 71 5.63 25.83 3.50
N GLU A 72 4.77 26.58 4.19
CA GLU A 72 5.01 28.01 4.42
C GLU A 72 6.41 28.08 4.99
N ASP A 73 7.30 28.72 4.24
CA ASP A 73 8.65 29.04 4.64
C ASP A 73 8.58 29.96 5.87
N GLU A 74 8.27 29.41 7.03
CA GLU A 74 8.68 30.05 8.26
C GLU A 74 10.20 30.04 8.22
N ALA A 75 10.78 31.21 7.97
CA ALA A 75 12.20 31.48 7.80
C ALA A 75 12.99 31.19 9.09
N GLY A 76 13.12 29.91 9.41
CA GLY A 76 13.96 29.39 10.47
C GLY A 76 14.37 27.98 10.10
N GLY A 77 15.61 27.81 9.59
CA GLY A 77 16.21 26.49 9.43
C GLY A 77 16.15 25.73 10.77
N PHE A 78 16.16 24.41 10.69
CA PHE A 78 16.35 23.61 11.89
C PHE A 78 17.69 24.01 12.53
N THR A 79 17.70 24.14 13.86
CA THR A 79 18.98 24.15 14.60
C THR A 79 19.59 22.76 14.52
N ASP A 80 20.91 22.67 14.42
CA ASP A 80 21.61 21.36 14.38
C ASP A 80 21.22 20.49 15.58
N GLU A 81 21.03 21.08 16.76
CA GLU A 81 20.55 20.37 17.95
C GLU A 81 19.16 19.74 17.75
N ARG A 82 18.25 20.43 17.03
CA ARG A 82 16.90 19.92 16.77
C ARG A 82 16.91 18.77 15.79
N ILE A 83 17.77 18.84 14.77
CA ILE A 83 17.99 17.74 13.82
C ILE A 83 18.44 16.49 14.58
N VAL A 84 19.47 16.62 15.43
CA VAL A 84 19.98 15.49 16.24
C VAL A 84 18.90 14.89 17.16
N GLN A 85 18.04 15.72 17.73
CA GLN A 85 16.93 15.24 18.56
C GLN A 85 15.91 14.44 17.76
N ILE A 86 15.55 14.89 16.55
CA ILE A 86 14.62 14.20 15.68
C ILE A 86 15.24 12.88 15.19
N ASP A 87 16.52 12.90 14.77
CA ASP A 87 17.25 11.69 14.37
C ASP A 87 17.25 10.63 15.48
N ALA A 88 17.62 11.02 16.69
CA ALA A 88 17.63 10.12 17.84
C ALA A 88 16.22 9.58 18.18
N ALA A 89 15.17 10.36 17.94
CA ALA A 89 13.80 9.90 18.13
C ALA A 89 13.37 8.91 17.05
N LEU A 90 13.77 9.12 15.78
CA LEU A 90 13.54 8.22 14.67
C LEU A 90 14.28 6.90 14.84
N ASP A 91 15.55 6.95 15.26
CA ASP A 91 16.34 5.75 15.53
C ASP A 91 15.70 4.90 16.64
N ARG A 92 15.30 5.54 17.73
CA ARG A 92 14.60 4.86 18.83
C ARG A 92 13.27 4.22 18.38
N TRP A 93 12.52 4.93 17.55
CA TRP A 93 11.28 4.40 16.98
C TRP A 93 11.55 3.17 16.09
N CYS A 94 12.64 3.19 15.32
CA CYS A 94 13.08 2.05 14.51
C CYS A 94 13.54 0.88 15.40
N GLU A 95 14.27 1.13 16.49
CA GLU A 95 14.71 0.10 17.44
C GLU A 95 13.52 -0.57 18.14
N MET A 96 12.49 0.18 18.48
CA MET A 96 11.23 -0.35 19.01
C MET A 96 10.40 -1.13 17.98
N GLY A 97 10.83 -1.15 16.73
CA GLY A 97 10.15 -1.90 15.67
C GLY A 97 8.97 -1.16 15.04
N GLY A 98 8.88 0.14 15.16
CA GLY A 98 7.79 0.94 14.56
C GLY A 98 7.67 0.78 13.05
N TYR A 99 8.75 0.48 12.35
CA TYR A 99 8.75 0.19 10.91
C TYR A 99 7.96 -1.08 10.53
N LYS A 100 7.71 -2.00 11.47
CA LYS A 100 6.98 -3.26 11.24
C LYS A 100 5.47 -3.04 11.07
N ASP A 101 4.95 -1.93 11.57
CA ASP A 101 3.54 -1.61 11.41
C ASP A 101 3.23 -1.30 9.93
N SER A 102 2.47 -2.18 9.27
CA SER A 102 2.11 -2.04 7.85
C SER A 102 1.28 -0.79 7.55
N VAL A 103 0.61 -0.22 8.56
CA VAL A 103 -0.20 1.01 8.44
C VAL A 103 0.51 2.26 8.96
N ALA A 104 1.82 2.15 9.25
CA ALA A 104 2.60 3.30 9.69
C ALA A 104 2.47 4.48 8.72
N SER A 105 2.16 5.63 9.26
CA SER A 105 1.97 6.90 8.56
C SER A 105 2.72 8.01 9.27
N LEU A 106 2.89 9.15 8.62
CA LEU A 106 3.52 10.31 9.24
C LEU A 106 2.73 10.79 10.49
N ALA A 107 1.40 10.59 10.51
CA ALA A 107 0.56 10.92 11.65
C ALA A 107 0.86 10.02 12.85
N THR A 108 0.90 8.69 12.64
CA THR A 108 1.21 7.72 13.71
C THR A 108 2.65 7.87 14.21
N LEU A 109 3.59 8.19 13.32
CA LEU A 109 4.96 8.52 13.71
C LEU A 109 5.00 9.76 14.59
N SER A 110 4.34 10.85 14.16
CA SER A 110 4.27 12.12 14.92
C SER A 110 3.78 11.92 16.35
N GLU A 111 2.74 11.10 16.53
CA GLU A 111 2.21 10.73 17.84
C GLU A 111 3.21 9.91 18.67
N SER A 112 3.87 8.94 18.03
CA SER A 112 4.80 8.02 18.70
C SER A 112 6.06 8.72 19.23
N ILE A 113 6.61 9.66 18.46
CA ILE A 113 7.85 10.37 18.84
C ILE A 113 7.59 11.76 19.44
N SER A 114 6.32 12.16 19.58
CA SER A 114 5.90 13.46 20.13
C SER A 114 6.51 14.67 19.40
N VAL A 115 6.68 14.57 18.09
CA VAL A 115 7.12 15.65 17.21
C VAL A 115 5.97 16.05 16.30
N PRO A 116 5.64 17.36 16.18
CA PRO A 116 4.55 17.82 15.35
C PRO A 116 4.69 17.36 13.90
N ARG A 117 3.59 16.91 13.27
CA ARG A 117 3.55 16.40 11.89
C ARG A 117 4.14 17.41 10.88
N LYS A 118 3.80 18.69 11.03
CA LYS A 118 4.34 19.78 10.19
C LYS A 118 5.87 19.86 10.28
N GLU A 119 6.41 19.68 11.46
CA GLU A 119 7.85 19.67 11.71
C GLU A 119 8.53 18.44 11.07
N LEU A 120 7.93 17.25 11.21
CA LEU A 120 8.43 16.05 10.55
C LEU A 120 8.40 16.15 9.03
N THR A 121 7.31 16.67 8.45
CA THR A 121 7.23 16.90 7.00
C THR A 121 8.37 17.79 6.52
N ARG A 122 8.62 18.88 7.23
CA ARG A 122 9.73 19.80 6.93
C ARG A 122 11.09 19.12 7.09
N TYR A 123 11.27 18.33 8.17
CA TYR A 123 12.50 17.57 8.40
C TYR A 123 12.80 16.59 7.25
N PHE A 124 11.84 15.75 6.88
CA PHE A 124 12.03 14.82 5.77
C PHE A 124 12.32 15.54 4.44
N LYS A 125 11.65 16.65 4.16
CA LYS A 125 11.81 17.42 2.94
C LYS A 125 13.13 18.20 2.90
N CYS A 126 13.48 18.92 3.98
CA CYS A 126 14.62 19.85 4.00
C CYS A 126 15.93 19.18 4.43
N SER A 127 15.91 18.28 5.41
CA SER A 127 17.11 17.63 5.94
C SER A 127 17.46 16.34 5.21
N LEU A 128 16.48 15.50 4.92
CA LEU A 128 16.71 14.21 4.25
C LEU A 128 16.44 14.25 2.75
N ASN A 129 15.74 15.27 2.23
CA ASN A 129 15.32 15.40 0.83
C ASN A 129 14.56 14.17 0.29
N VAL A 130 13.78 13.51 1.15
CA VAL A 130 12.94 12.35 0.82
C VAL A 130 11.58 12.48 1.49
N THR A 131 10.60 11.68 1.06
CA THR A 131 9.34 11.56 1.78
C THR A 131 9.46 10.54 2.91
N PHE A 132 8.61 10.64 3.95
CA PHE A 132 8.52 9.62 5.00
C PHE A 132 8.35 8.19 4.45
N ARG A 133 7.56 8.03 3.39
CA ARG A 133 7.35 6.72 2.75
C ARG A 133 8.59 6.14 2.10
N VAL A 134 9.34 6.95 1.40
CA VAL A 134 10.60 6.52 0.79
C VAL A 134 11.56 6.10 1.89
N TRP A 135 11.75 6.94 2.90
CA TRP A 135 12.58 6.66 4.06
C TRP A 135 12.16 5.36 4.78
N LEU A 136 10.87 5.17 5.06
CA LEU A 136 10.36 3.96 5.70
C LEU A 136 10.54 2.72 4.82
N SER A 137 10.36 2.87 3.51
CA SER A 137 10.59 1.79 2.54
C SER A 137 12.05 1.35 2.51
N ASP A 138 12.98 2.28 2.59
CA ASP A 138 14.42 2.00 2.60
C ASP A 138 14.82 1.29 3.90
N ILE A 139 14.30 1.73 5.05
CA ILE A 139 14.53 1.03 6.33
C ILE A 139 14.03 -0.40 6.28
N ARG A 140 12.80 -0.61 5.82
CA ARG A 140 12.22 -1.94 5.67
C ARG A 140 13.04 -2.81 4.72
N PHE A 141 13.51 -2.25 3.62
CA PHE A 141 14.34 -2.94 2.65
C PHE A 141 15.68 -3.39 3.24
N GLU A 142 16.38 -2.52 3.97
CA GLU A 142 17.63 -2.89 4.63
C GLU A 142 17.42 -3.95 5.72
N LYS A 143 16.33 -3.87 6.48
CA LYS A 143 15.96 -4.92 7.46
C LYS A 143 15.65 -6.25 6.76
N ALA A 144 14.94 -6.23 5.64
CA ALA A 144 14.69 -7.44 4.86
C ALA A 144 15.98 -8.07 4.32
N LYS A 145 16.95 -7.27 3.86
CA LYS A 145 18.29 -7.75 3.46
C LYS A 145 19.00 -8.42 4.63
N GLN A 146 18.97 -7.80 5.81
CA GLN A 146 19.58 -8.37 7.02
C GLN A 146 18.94 -9.73 7.37
N MET A 147 17.61 -9.83 7.34
CA MET A 147 16.89 -11.07 7.63
C MET A 147 17.17 -12.16 6.60
N LEU A 148 17.24 -11.80 5.31
CA LEU A 148 17.60 -12.73 4.23
C LEU A 148 19.00 -13.30 4.38
N LYS A 149 19.96 -12.51 4.91
CA LYS A 149 21.33 -12.98 5.21
C LYS A 149 21.37 -13.90 6.43
N ALA A 150 20.64 -13.51 7.49
CA ALA A 150 20.71 -14.21 8.77
C ALA A 150 19.96 -15.56 8.75
N ASN A 151 18.87 -15.66 8.00
CA ASN A 151 17.95 -16.80 8.08
C ASN A 151 17.71 -17.43 6.70
N LYS A 152 18.53 -18.41 6.34
CA LYS A 152 18.41 -19.12 5.04
C LYS A 152 17.06 -19.83 4.85
N ASN A 153 16.49 -20.35 5.94
CA ASN A 153 15.25 -21.14 5.91
C ASN A 153 13.97 -20.32 6.09
N TYR A 154 14.08 -19.01 6.29
CA TYR A 154 12.91 -18.17 6.51
C TYR A 154 12.23 -17.85 5.17
N SER A 155 10.91 -18.01 5.11
CA SER A 155 10.19 -17.76 3.86
C SER A 155 10.22 -16.26 3.52
N ILE A 156 10.22 -15.94 2.23
CA ILE A 156 10.21 -14.54 1.76
C ILE A 156 8.94 -13.84 2.21
N ASP A 157 7.82 -14.58 2.25
CA ASP A 157 6.53 -14.05 2.71
C ASP A 157 6.57 -13.68 4.20
N ALA A 158 7.18 -14.54 5.04
CA ALA A 158 7.36 -14.25 6.45
C ALA A 158 8.28 -13.03 6.67
N ILE A 159 9.40 -12.95 5.94
CA ILE A 159 10.30 -11.79 5.99
C ILE A 159 9.55 -10.51 5.56
N SER A 160 8.72 -10.59 4.52
CA SER A 160 7.91 -9.47 4.06
C SER A 160 6.97 -8.97 5.15
N ALA A 161 6.27 -9.88 5.83
CA ALA A 161 5.36 -9.55 6.93
C ALA A 161 6.11 -8.96 8.14
N ASP A 162 7.22 -9.58 8.54
CA ASP A 162 8.04 -9.15 9.69
C ASP A 162 8.71 -7.78 9.48
N CYS A 163 8.95 -7.41 8.21
CA CYS A 163 9.46 -6.08 7.86
C CYS A 163 8.35 -5.04 7.65
N GLY A 164 7.07 -5.40 7.83
CA GLY A 164 5.94 -4.48 7.74
C GLY A 164 5.49 -4.15 6.31
N PHE A 165 5.87 -4.94 5.31
CA PHE A 165 5.31 -4.79 3.97
C PHE A 165 3.87 -5.29 3.92
N VAL A 166 3.01 -4.55 3.22
CA VAL A 166 1.59 -4.91 3.04
C VAL A 166 1.44 -6.19 2.22
N SER A 167 2.38 -6.45 1.28
CA SER A 167 2.40 -7.66 0.47
C SER A 167 3.82 -8.04 0.08
N HIS A 168 4.04 -9.35 -0.16
CA HIS A 168 5.30 -9.85 -0.69
C HIS A 168 5.67 -9.24 -2.05
N THR A 169 4.67 -8.88 -2.86
CA THR A 169 4.86 -8.24 -4.16
C THR A 169 5.59 -6.90 -4.03
N GLN A 170 5.32 -6.14 -2.97
CA GLN A 170 6.01 -4.89 -2.70
C GLN A 170 7.51 -5.12 -2.42
N LEU A 171 7.84 -6.12 -1.61
CA LEU A 171 9.23 -6.52 -1.35
C LEU A 171 9.94 -6.95 -2.63
N TYR A 172 9.30 -7.81 -3.46
CA TYR A 172 9.85 -8.24 -4.74
C TYR A 172 10.15 -7.08 -5.67
N ARG A 173 9.23 -6.11 -5.78
CA ARG A 173 9.40 -4.92 -6.60
C ARG A 173 10.60 -4.08 -6.14
N LEU A 174 10.74 -3.85 -4.83
CA LEU A 174 11.88 -3.12 -4.26
C LEU A 174 13.20 -3.82 -4.52
N PHE A 175 13.28 -5.14 -4.32
CA PHE A 175 14.48 -5.89 -4.64
C PHE A 175 14.85 -5.79 -6.12
N LYS A 176 13.87 -5.92 -7.00
CA LYS A 176 14.09 -5.80 -8.45
C LYS A 176 14.57 -4.41 -8.84
N GLN A 177 14.01 -3.36 -8.23
CA GLN A 177 14.41 -1.98 -8.49
C GLN A 177 15.81 -1.66 -7.97
N ASN A 178 16.15 -2.09 -6.74
CA ASN A 178 17.39 -1.70 -6.08
C ASN A 178 18.58 -2.63 -6.39
N THR A 179 18.33 -3.92 -6.67
CA THR A 179 19.39 -4.91 -6.87
C THR A 179 19.37 -5.59 -8.24
N GLY A 180 18.32 -5.37 -9.04
CA GLY A 180 18.11 -6.07 -10.30
C GLY A 180 17.66 -7.53 -10.14
N MET A 181 17.62 -8.08 -8.91
CA MET A 181 17.36 -9.49 -8.59
C MET A 181 16.08 -9.65 -7.78
N SER A 182 15.54 -10.89 -7.75
CA SER A 182 14.51 -11.23 -6.78
C SER A 182 15.11 -11.45 -5.39
N PRO A 183 14.32 -11.35 -4.29
CA PRO A 183 14.81 -11.60 -2.93
C PRO A 183 15.46 -12.99 -2.76
N GLY A 184 14.91 -14.01 -3.43
CA GLY A 184 15.48 -15.36 -3.42
C GLY A 184 16.85 -15.42 -4.12
N GLN A 185 16.92 -14.91 -5.34
CA GLN A 185 18.20 -14.83 -6.09
C GLN A 185 19.26 -14.04 -5.33
N TRP A 186 18.86 -12.95 -4.69
CA TRP A 186 19.76 -12.14 -3.88
C TRP A 186 20.26 -12.93 -2.66
N ARG A 187 19.39 -13.65 -1.96
CA ARG A 187 19.77 -14.55 -0.84
C ARG A 187 20.82 -15.57 -1.27
N ASP A 188 20.57 -16.23 -2.40
CA ASP A 188 21.46 -17.26 -2.92
C ASP A 188 22.82 -16.67 -3.31
N SER A 189 22.85 -15.49 -3.94
CA SER A 189 24.10 -14.82 -4.32
C SER A 189 24.96 -14.45 -3.11
N VAL A 190 24.35 -14.01 -2.02
CA VAL A 190 25.06 -13.66 -0.78
C VAL A 190 25.51 -14.90 -0.03
N SER A 191 24.74 -16.00 -0.09
CA SER A 191 25.09 -17.26 0.55
C SER A 191 26.31 -17.94 -0.10
N CYS A 192 26.50 -17.79 -1.40
CA CYS A 192 27.66 -18.32 -2.12
C CYS A 192 28.95 -17.58 -1.82
N HIS A 193 28.90 -16.40 -1.20
CA HIS A 193 30.09 -15.59 -0.88
C HIS A 193 30.56 -15.71 0.58
N GLN A 194 29.89 -16.50 1.43
CA GLN A 194 30.40 -16.85 2.75
C GLN A 194 31.27 -18.12 2.59
N PRO A 195 32.61 -18.06 2.82
CA PRO A 195 33.41 -19.26 2.94
C PRO A 195 32.83 -20.06 4.11
N GLU A 196 32.57 -21.35 3.88
CA GLU A 196 32.24 -22.31 4.93
C GLU A 196 33.29 -22.20 6.04
N PRO A 197 32.90 -22.10 7.33
CA PRO A 197 33.87 -22.27 8.39
C PRO A 197 34.50 -23.65 8.20
N CYS A 198 35.81 -23.68 7.96
CA CYS A 198 36.58 -24.93 7.91
C CYS A 198 36.22 -25.72 9.17
N ALA A 199 35.58 -26.86 8.99
CA ALA A 199 35.43 -27.86 10.03
C ALA A 199 36.84 -28.34 10.38
N ASP A 200 37.41 -27.74 11.42
CA ASP A 200 38.60 -28.27 12.06
C ASP A 200 38.26 -29.68 12.55
N GLY A 201 38.71 -30.65 11.78
CA GLY A 201 38.62 -32.05 12.14
C GLY A 201 39.36 -32.31 13.45
N PRO A 202 38.90 -33.27 14.27
CA PRO A 202 39.56 -33.58 15.52
C PRO A 202 40.95 -34.16 15.24
N SER A 203 41.96 -33.43 15.68
CA SER A 203 43.32 -33.94 15.79
C SER A 203 43.32 -35.09 16.79
N GLN A 204 43.71 -36.25 16.31
CA GLN A 204 44.05 -37.41 17.15
C GLN A 204 45.31 -37.13 17.97
#